data_83630574107d228769480990fb9b13c9
#
_entry.id   83630574107d228769480990fb9b13c9
#
_cell.length_a   1.000
_cell.length_b   1.000
_cell.length_c   1.000
_cell.angle_alpha   90.00
_cell.angle_beta   90.00
_cell.angle_gamma   90.00
#
_symmetry.space_group_name_H-M   'P 1'
#
loop_
_entity.id
_entity.type
_entity.pdbx_description
1 polymer ?
#
loop_
_entity_poly.entity_id
_entity_poly.type
_entity_poly.pdbx_seq_one_letter_code
_entity_poly.pdbx_strand_id
1 'polypeptide(L)'
;MNECWSADFMSGALWGDRRFRTFNVVDDFNREGLAIEVDFNLPAPRIVRTLDRIAAERGYPRKLRLDNGPEMVSVTLADWAEQHNVMLEFIKPGRPMQNGFIERFNRSYREAVLDMFVFQSLSEVREQTALWLKEYNEERPHKSLGHLTPREYLLTQKPEISRNSWM
;
A
#
# COMPACT_ATOMS: atom_id res chain seq x y z
N MET A 1 12.82 -2.99 6.38
CA MET A 1 11.70 -2.05 6.47
C MET A 1 12.07 -0.74 5.81
N ASN A 2 11.14 -0.19 5.03
CA ASN A 2 11.31 1.09 4.34
C ASN A 2 12.42 1.17 3.28
N GLU A 3 12.90 0.05 2.77
CA GLU A 3 13.79 0.08 1.61
C GLU A 3 13.03 0.45 0.34
N CYS A 4 11.92 -0.20 0.10
CA CYS A 4 11.07 0.04 -1.05
C CYS A 4 9.61 -0.11 -0.68
N TRP A 5 8.83 0.94 -0.94
CA TRP A 5 7.37 0.84 -0.94
C TRP A 5 6.92 0.72 -2.39
N SER A 6 6.00 -0.20 -2.66
CA SER A 6 5.35 -0.32 -3.95
C SER A 6 3.95 0.25 -3.84
N ALA A 7 3.54 1.01 -4.85
CA ALA A 7 2.24 1.67 -4.85
C ALA A 7 1.54 1.51 -6.20
N ASP A 8 0.21 1.48 -6.16
CA ASP A 8 -0.61 1.33 -7.36
C ASP A 8 -2.04 1.82 -7.09
N PHE A 9 -2.76 2.10 -8.16
CA PHE A 9 -4.18 2.43 -8.13
C PHE A 9 -5.03 1.24 -8.51
N MET A 10 -6.22 1.17 -7.91
CA MET A 10 -7.28 0.27 -8.35
C MET A 10 -8.57 1.07 -8.53
N SER A 11 -9.54 0.45 -9.18
CA SER A 11 -10.87 1.02 -9.37
C SER A 11 -11.93 0.04 -8.94
N GLY A 12 -13.03 0.57 -8.40
CA GLY A 12 -14.24 -0.17 -8.11
C GLY A 12 -15.46 0.68 -8.45
N ALA A 13 -16.64 0.14 -8.25
CA ALA A 13 -17.88 0.87 -8.47
C ALA A 13 -18.85 0.62 -7.32
N LEU A 14 -19.57 1.68 -6.93
CA LEU A 14 -20.70 1.59 -6.02
C LEU A 14 -21.92 1.10 -6.78
N TRP A 15 -22.96 0.71 -6.05
CA TRP A 15 -24.25 0.43 -6.63
C TRP A 15 -24.70 1.66 -7.45
N GLY A 16 -25.19 1.45 -8.66
CA GLY A 16 -25.52 2.55 -9.57
C GLY A 16 -24.36 3.04 -10.42
N ASP A 17 -23.28 2.27 -10.48
CA ASP A 17 -22.12 2.48 -11.35
C ASP A 17 -21.28 3.72 -11.07
N ARG A 18 -21.43 4.36 -9.91
CA ARG A 18 -20.54 5.45 -9.54
C ARG A 18 -19.16 4.88 -9.18
N ARG A 19 -18.15 5.24 -9.97
CA ARG A 19 -16.81 4.69 -9.81
C ARG A 19 -16.05 5.40 -8.70
N PHE A 20 -15.23 4.61 -8.00
CA PHE A 20 -14.28 5.10 -7.02
C PHE A 20 -12.90 4.53 -7.33
N ARG A 21 -11.90 5.10 -6.69
CA ARG A 21 -10.51 4.66 -6.82
C ARG A 21 -9.92 4.34 -5.47
N THR A 22 -8.91 3.47 -5.47
CA THR A 22 -8.07 3.22 -4.31
C THR A 22 -6.62 3.47 -4.67
N PHE A 23 -5.85 3.98 -3.70
CA PHE A 23 -4.40 4.09 -3.79
C PHE A 23 -3.81 3.17 -2.74
N ASN A 24 -3.10 2.15 -3.19
CA ASN A 24 -2.58 1.08 -2.35
C ASN A 24 -1.08 1.19 -2.22
N VAL A 25 -0.56 1.02 -1.00
CA VAL A 25 0.88 1.06 -0.73
C VAL A 25 1.26 -0.14 0.13
N VAL A 26 2.31 -0.85 -0.26
CA VAL A 26 2.86 -1.97 0.52
C VAL A 26 4.35 -1.76 0.75
N ASP A 27 4.85 -2.28 1.87
CA ASP A 27 6.29 -2.37 2.11
C ASP A 27 6.77 -3.72 1.56
N ASP A 28 7.67 -3.69 0.60
CA ASP A 28 8.16 -4.90 -0.05
C ASP A 28 8.92 -5.83 0.90
N PHE A 29 9.45 -5.29 1.99
CA PHE A 29 10.23 -6.06 2.96
C PHE A 29 9.41 -7.16 3.62
N ASN A 30 8.28 -6.80 4.23
CA ASN A 30 7.45 -7.73 4.97
C ASN A 30 6.03 -7.89 4.37
N ARG A 31 5.79 -7.40 3.17
CA ARG A 31 4.50 -7.45 2.45
C ARG A 31 3.38 -6.73 3.18
N GLU A 32 3.70 -5.89 4.17
CA GLU A 32 2.69 -5.16 4.94
C GLU A 32 1.94 -4.18 4.05
N GLY A 33 0.62 -4.21 4.14
CA GLY A 33 -0.22 -3.19 3.53
C GLY A 33 -0.17 -1.93 4.38
N LEU A 34 0.42 -0.87 3.84
CA LEU A 34 0.65 0.37 4.58
C LEU A 34 -0.55 1.30 4.51
N ALA A 35 -1.25 1.31 3.39
CA ALA A 35 -2.47 2.10 3.21
C ALA A 35 -3.28 1.59 2.03
N ILE A 36 -4.57 1.75 2.12
CA ILE A 36 -5.52 1.69 1.00
C ILE A 36 -6.39 2.93 1.14
N GLU A 37 -6.03 3.98 0.42
CA GLU A 37 -6.79 5.23 0.43
C GLU A 37 -7.93 5.12 -0.58
N VAL A 38 -9.16 5.40 -0.15
CA VAL A 38 -10.37 5.24 -0.97
C VAL A 38 -11.06 6.59 -1.13
N ASP A 39 -11.28 7.00 -2.38
CA ASP A 39 -12.09 8.17 -2.68
C ASP A 39 -12.58 8.11 -4.14
N PHE A 40 -13.49 9.01 -4.48
CA PHE A 40 -13.92 9.15 -5.87
C PHE A 40 -12.80 9.68 -6.76
N ASN A 41 -11.98 10.59 -6.24
CA ASN A 41 -10.82 11.14 -6.91
C ASN A 41 -9.61 11.13 -5.97
N LEU A 42 -8.44 10.80 -6.52
CA LEU A 42 -7.19 10.76 -5.77
C LEU A 42 -6.13 11.59 -6.51
N PRO A 43 -6.21 12.93 -6.44
CA PRO A 43 -5.23 13.79 -7.08
C PRO A 43 -3.87 13.75 -6.35
N ALA A 44 -2.83 14.23 -6.99
CA ALA A 44 -1.46 14.17 -6.47
C ALA A 44 -1.29 14.71 -5.05
N PRO A 45 -1.92 15.84 -4.64
CA PRO A 45 -1.83 16.30 -3.24
C PRO A 45 -2.40 15.30 -2.24
N ARG A 46 -3.44 14.55 -2.63
CA ARG A 46 -4.02 13.51 -1.77
C ARG A 46 -3.09 12.32 -1.64
N ILE A 47 -2.38 11.95 -2.71
CA ILE A 47 -1.39 10.88 -2.71
C ILE A 47 -0.24 11.24 -1.77
N VAL A 48 0.30 12.44 -1.90
CA VAL A 48 1.37 12.94 -1.03
C VAL A 48 0.94 12.95 0.43
N ARG A 49 -0.26 13.39 0.73
CA ARG A 49 -0.79 13.39 2.10
C ARG A 49 -0.91 11.98 2.67
N THR A 50 -1.30 11.02 1.85
CA THR A 50 -1.37 9.60 2.26
C THR A 50 0.02 9.07 2.58
N LEU A 51 1.01 9.36 1.73
CA LEU A 51 2.40 8.93 1.95
C LEU A 51 2.99 9.57 3.21
N ASP A 52 2.71 10.85 3.45
CA ASP A 52 3.16 11.54 4.67
C ASP A 52 2.53 10.94 5.92
N ARG A 53 1.27 10.55 5.86
CA ARG A 53 0.58 9.90 6.99
C ARG A 53 1.25 8.57 7.33
N ILE A 54 1.60 7.77 6.33
CA ILE A 54 2.34 6.52 6.54
C ILE A 54 3.69 6.83 7.17
N ALA A 55 4.41 7.81 6.62
CA ALA A 55 5.75 8.17 7.08
C ALA A 55 5.77 8.73 8.50
N ALA A 56 4.68 9.37 8.95
CA ALA A 56 4.56 9.88 10.31
C ALA A 56 4.68 8.77 11.36
N GLU A 57 4.27 7.55 11.02
CA GLU A 57 4.32 6.40 11.92
C GLU A 57 5.59 5.58 11.78
N ARG A 58 6.20 5.52 10.59
CA ARG A 58 7.29 4.58 10.35
C ARG A 58 8.50 5.16 9.61
N GLY A 59 8.47 6.43 9.26
CA GLY A 59 9.52 7.07 8.46
C GLY A 59 9.29 6.91 6.96
N TYR A 60 10.12 7.62 6.20
CA TYR A 60 10.04 7.62 4.73
C TYR A 60 10.81 6.44 4.14
N PRO A 61 10.40 5.94 2.97
CA PRO A 61 11.13 4.88 2.30
C PRO A 61 12.35 5.44 1.59
N ARG A 62 13.31 4.58 1.28
CA ARG A 62 14.42 4.97 0.39
C ARG A 62 13.93 5.08 -1.04
N LYS A 63 13.00 4.22 -1.42
CA LYS A 63 12.48 4.13 -2.78
C LYS A 63 10.97 3.95 -2.77
N LEU A 64 10.30 4.60 -3.70
CA LEU A 64 8.87 4.38 -3.98
C LEU A 64 8.76 3.89 -5.42
N ARG A 65 8.27 2.67 -5.59
CA ARG A 65 8.08 2.05 -6.89
C ARG A 65 6.65 2.25 -7.35
N LEU A 66 6.49 2.75 -8.57
CA LEU A 66 5.20 3.14 -9.14
C LEU A 66 5.09 2.64 -10.57
N ASP A 67 3.86 2.47 -11.08
CA ASP A 67 3.70 2.35 -12.52
C ASP A 67 3.87 3.74 -13.17
N ASN A 68 4.03 3.75 -14.48
CA ASN A 68 4.26 4.98 -15.25
C ASN A 68 2.94 5.61 -15.72
N GLY A 69 1.90 5.55 -14.88
CA GLY A 69 0.60 6.15 -15.18
C GLY A 69 0.62 7.68 -15.06
N PRO A 70 -0.27 8.38 -15.78
CA PRO A 70 -0.32 9.85 -15.74
C PRO A 70 -0.51 10.44 -14.33
N GLU A 71 -1.28 9.78 -13.47
CA GLU A 71 -1.55 10.23 -12.11
C GLU A 71 -0.33 10.12 -11.20
N MET A 72 0.64 9.29 -11.55
CA MET A 72 1.87 9.11 -10.79
C MET A 72 3.00 10.02 -11.26
N VAL A 73 2.91 10.49 -12.50
CA VAL A 73 3.92 11.39 -13.08
C VAL A 73 3.46 12.82 -12.85
N SER A 74 3.82 13.39 -11.71
CA SER A 74 3.43 14.76 -11.36
C SER A 74 4.58 15.51 -10.70
N VAL A 75 4.56 16.84 -10.86
CA VAL A 75 5.51 17.75 -10.19
C VAL A 75 5.35 17.66 -8.67
N THR A 76 4.11 17.54 -8.19
CA THR A 76 3.80 17.42 -6.76
C THR A 76 4.49 16.21 -6.15
N LEU A 77 4.39 15.06 -6.79
CA LEU A 77 5.02 13.84 -6.30
C LEU A 77 6.56 13.93 -6.39
N ALA A 78 7.07 14.47 -7.48
CA ALA A 78 8.51 14.65 -7.65
C ALA A 78 9.11 15.58 -6.58
N ASP A 79 8.43 16.67 -6.27
CA ASP A 79 8.85 17.61 -5.22
C ASP A 79 8.83 16.94 -3.84
N TRP A 80 7.78 16.18 -3.56
CA TRP A 80 7.68 15.42 -2.32
C TRP A 80 8.86 14.45 -2.18
N ALA A 81 9.16 13.71 -3.23
CA ALA A 81 10.25 12.74 -3.24
C ALA A 81 11.60 13.42 -2.99
N GLU A 82 11.85 14.55 -3.64
CA GLU A 82 13.08 15.31 -3.46
C GLU A 82 13.20 15.83 -2.02
N GLN A 83 12.13 16.37 -1.45
CA GLN A 83 12.11 16.89 -0.07
C GLN A 83 12.45 15.81 0.96
N HIS A 84 12.09 14.57 0.71
CA HIS A 84 12.23 13.49 1.67
C HIS A 84 13.31 12.46 1.29
N ASN A 85 14.11 12.77 0.29
CA ASN A 85 15.17 11.88 -0.22
C ASN A 85 14.64 10.50 -0.62
N VAL A 86 13.47 10.47 -1.24
CA VAL A 86 12.85 9.27 -1.76
C VAL A 86 13.18 9.14 -3.24
N MET A 87 13.69 8.00 -3.66
CA MET A 87 13.92 7.73 -5.08
C MET A 87 12.62 7.21 -5.70
N LEU A 88 12.13 7.88 -6.73
CA LEU A 88 10.99 7.38 -7.51
C LEU A 88 11.51 6.39 -8.56
N GLU A 89 10.98 5.18 -8.55
CA GLU A 89 11.28 4.16 -9.54
C GLU A 89 10.03 3.83 -10.32
N PHE A 90 9.98 4.31 -11.57
CA PHE A 90 8.84 4.04 -12.46
C PHE A 90 9.08 2.73 -13.19
N ILE A 91 8.06 1.86 -13.17
CA ILE A 91 8.13 0.56 -13.82
C ILE A 91 7.90 0.74 -15.32
N LYS A 92 8.76 0.13 -16.11
CA LYS A 92 8.65 0.18 -17.57
C LYS A 92 7.46 -0.65 -18.04
N PRO A 93 6.69 -0.15 -19.02
CA PRO A 93 5.63 -0.93 -19.65
C PRO A 93 6.15 -2.29 -20.14
N GLY A 94 5.37 -3.35 -19.92
CA GLY A 94 5.75 -4.69 -20.34
C GLY A 94 6.65 -5.45 -19.39
N ARG A 95 6.93 -4.91 -18.19
CA ARG A 95 7.72 -5.60 -17.16
C ARG A 95 6.93 -5.78 -15.85
N PRO A 96 5.85 -6.56 -15.86
CA PRO A 96 4.99 -6.72 -14.69
C PRO A 96 5.70 -7.35 -13.49
N MET A 97 6.77 -8.12 -13.71
CA MET A 97 7.55 -8.76 -12.63
C MET A 97 8.16 -7.76 -11.66
N GLN A 98 8.38 -6.53 -12.09
CA GLN A 98 9.00 -5.49 -11.25
C GLN A 98 8.08 -5.00 -10.12
N ASN A 99 6.76 -5.25 -10.21
CA ASN A 99 5.79 -4.80 -9.22
C ASN A 99 4.97 -5.97 -8.65
N GLY A 100 5.57 -7.15 -8.55
CA GLY A 100 4.87 -8.37 -8.17
C GLY A 100 4.21 -8.35 -6.79
N PHE A 101 4.80 -7.64 -5.82
CA PHE A 101 4.26 -7.57 -4.46
C PHE A 101 2.96 -6.78 -4.42
N ILE A 102 2.93 -5.60 -5.05
CA ILE A 102 1.71 -4.79 -5.08
C ILE A 102 0.62 -5.45 -5.94
N GLU A 103 0.98 -6.10 -7.04
CA GLU A 103 0.02 -6.81 -7.88
C GLU A 103 -0.67 -7.95 -7.11
N ARG A 104 0.10 -8.70 -6.34
CA ARG A 104 -0.43 -9.78 -5.50
C ARG A 104 -1.32 -9.26 -4.38
N PHE A 105 -0.90 -8.17 -3.74
CA PHE A 105 -1.69 -7.46 -2.75
C PHE A 105 -3.02 -6.98 -3.33
N ASN A 106 -2.97 -6.33 -4.49
CA ASN A 106 -4.16 -5.83 -5.19
C ASN A 106 -5.13 -6.96 -5.54
N ARG A 107 -4.62 -8.09 -6.00
CA ARG A 107 -5.45 -9.25 -6.31
C ARG A 107 -6.16 -9.77 -5.07
N SER A 108 -5.44 -9.92 -3.97
CA SER A 108 -6.02 -10.38 -2.70
C SER A 108 -7.11 -9.43 -2.21
N TYR A 109 -6.85 -8.13 -2.28
CA TYR A 109 -7.81 -7.12 -1.88
C TYR A 109 -9.06 -7.14 -2.76
N ARG A 110 -8.88 -7.23 -4.08
CA ARG A 110 -10.01 -7.31 -5.02
C ARG A 110 -10.88 -8.52 -4.75
N GLU A 111 -10.29 -9.69 -4.60
CA GLU A 111 -11.02 -10.93 -4.38
C GLU A 111 -11.75 -10.95 -3.03
N ALA A 112 -11.11 -10.42 -2.00
CA ALA A 112 -11.64 -10.47 -0.63
C ALA A 112 -12.62 -9.34 -0.32
N VAL A 113 -12.50 -8.18 -0.95
CA VAL A 113 -13.29 -6.99 -0.62
C VAL A 113 -14.06 -6.48 -1.82
N LEU A 114 -13.36 -6.02 -2.87
CA LEU A 114 -14.03 -5.29 -3.96
C LEU A 114 -15.04 -6.15 -4.73
N ASP A 115 -14.75 -7.44 -4.93
CA ASP A 115 -15.61 -8.36 -5.66
C ASP A 115 -16.62 -9.09 -4.77
N MET A 116 -16.44 -9.03 -3.44
CA MET A 116 -17.29 -9.78 -2.50
C MET A 116 -18.52 -9.02 -2.04
N PHE A 117 -18.53 -7.70 -2.16
CA PHE A 117 -19.59 -6.86 -1.63
C PHE A 117 -20.16 -5.95 -2.70
N VAL A 118 -21.46 -5.62 -2.55
CA VAL A 118 -22.11 -4.57 -3.31
C VAL A 118 -22.17 -3.35 -2.39
N PHE A 119 -21.37 -2.34 -2.68
CA PHE A 119 -21.25 -1.17 -1.81
C PHE A 119 -22.23 -0.07 -2.20
N GLN A 120 -22.87 0.53 -1.20
CA GLN A 120 -23.78 1.67 -1.39
C GLN A 120 -23.05 3.01 -1.22
N SER A 121 -21.98 3.05 -0.46
CA SER A 121 -21.25 4.29 -0.14
C SER A 121 -19.75 4.05 0.04
N LEU A 122 -18.97 5.12 -0.04
CA LEU A 122 -17.53 5.07 0.27
C LEU A 122 -17.27 4.67 1.72
N SER A 123 -18.16 5.04 2.65
CA SER A 123 -18.03 4.64 4.05
C SER A 123 -18.02 3.13 4.21
N GLU A 124 -18.88 2.43 3.48
CA GLU A 124 -18.91 0.97 3.50
C GLU A 124 -17.61 0.38 2.93
N VAL A 125 -17.13 0.93 1.82
CA VAL A 125 -15.86 0.49 1.23
C VAL A 125 -14.71 0.67 2.22
N ARG A 126 -14.62 1.85 2.84
CA ARG A 126 -13.58 2.18 3.81
C ARG A 126 -13.62 1.26 5.03
N GLU A 127 -14.81 0.97 5.53
CA GLU A 127 -14.98 0.08 6.68
C GLU A 127 -14.50 -1.34 6.40
N GLN A 128 -14.96 -1.94 5.29
CA GLN A 128 -14.54 -3.29 4.91
C GLN A 128 -13.05 -3.35 4.57
N THR A 129 -12.54 -2.30 3.94
CA THR A 129 -11.12 -2.19 3.61
C THR A 129 -10.26 -2.16 4.87
N ALA A 130 -10.65 -1.37 5.88
CA ALA A 130 -9.91 -1.29 7.14
C ALA A 130 -9.87 -2.63 7.88
N LEU A 131 -11.00 -3.33 7.93
CA LEU A 131 -11.08 -4.66 8.55
C LEU A 131 -10.19 -5.67 7.83
N TRP A 132 -10.25 -5.68 6.51
CA TRP A 132 -9.44 -6.59 5.71
C TRP A 132 -7.94 -6.30 5.85
N LEU A 133 -7.56 -5.03 5.83
CA LEU A 133 -6.15 -4.63 5.92
C LEU A 133 -5.53 -5.07 7.25
N LYS A 134 -6.27 -4.92 8.33
CA LYS A 134 -5.83 -5.38 9.66
C LYS A 134 -5.63 -6.90 9.67
N GLU A 135 -6.58 -7.65 9.13
CA GLU A 135 -6.48 -9.11 9.02
C GLU A 135 -5.29 -9.52 8.16
N TYR A 136 -5.09 -8.85 7.02
CA TYR A 136 -3.99 -9.11 6.12
C TYR A 136 -2.63 -8.94 6.81
N ASN A 137 -2.48 -7.88 7.57
CA ASN A 137 -1.21 -7.56 8.23
C ASN A 137 -0.95 -8.39 9.50
N GLU A 138 -1.99 -8.70 10.26
CA GLU A 138 -1.85 -9.27 11.60
C GLU A 138 -2.23 -10.74 11.71
N GLU A 139 -3.08 -11.24 10.81
CA GLU A 139 -3.64 -12.59 10.94
C GLU A 139 -3.34 -13.50 9.76
N ARG A 140 -3.12 -12.95 8.56
CA ARG A 140 -2.91 -13.76 7.36
C ARG A 140 -1.45 -14.17 7.18
N PRO A 141 -1.13 -15.49 7.24
CA PRO A 141 0.24 -15.95 6.97
C PRO A 141 0.56 -15.87 5.48
N HIS A 142 1.81 -15.56 5.18
CA HIS A 142 2.33 -15.46 3.82
C HIS A 142 3.38 -16.53 3.57
N LYS A 143 3.22 -17.29 2.48
CA LYS A 143 4.15 -18.34 2.12
C LYS A 143 5.56 -17.79 1.90
N SER A 144 5.67 -16.62 1.26
CA SER A 144 6.97 -15.98 1.01
C SER A 144 7.65 -15.48 2.28
N LEU A 145 6.94 -15.42 3.41
CA LEU A 145 7.49 -15.03 4.71
C LEU A 145 7.62 -16.23 5.66
N GLY A 146 7.69 -17.44 5.12
CA GLY A 146 7.76 -18.65 5.94
C GLY A 146 6.49 -18.94 6.72
N HIS A 147 5.34 -18.62 6.15
CA HIS A 147 4.00 -18.74 6.76
C HIS A 147 3.76 -17.81 7.95
N LEU A 148 4.56 -16.75 8.08
CA LEU A 148 4.33 -15.69 9.06
C LEU A 148 3.44 -14.61 8.48
N THR A 149 2.75 -13.89 9.35
CA THR A 149 2.06 -12.66 8.95
C THR A 149 3.10 -11.55 8.72
N PRO A 150 2.77 -10.49 7.97
CA PRO A 150 3.68 -9.36 7.82
C PRO A 150 4.19 -8.81 9.14
N ARG A 151 3.31 -8.70 10.13
CA ARG A 151 3.68 -8.18 11.46
C ARG A 151 4.61 -9.12 12.20
N GLU A 152 4.32 -10.43 12.19
CA GLU A 152 5.19 -11.43 12.80
C GLU A 152 6.58 -11.45 12.17
N TYR A 153 6.64 -11.35 10.83
CA TYR A 153 7.91 -11.32 10.11
C TYR A 153 8.75 -10.11 10.52
N LEU A 154 8.11 -8.94 10.64
CA LEU A 154 8.80 -7.72 11.08
C LEU A 154 9.42 -7.89 12.46
N LEU A 155 8.70 -8.51 13.40
CA LEU A 155 9.17 -8.74 14.75
C LEU A 155 10.36 -9.72 14.79
N THR A 156 10.37 -10.75 13.94
CA THR A 156 11.49 -11.70 13.88
C THR A 156 12.76 -11.08 13.33
N GLN A 157 12.66 -10.05 12.50
CA GLN A 157 13.81 -9.39 11.90
C GLN A 157 14.45 -8.32 12.80
N LYS A 158 13.87 -8.04 13.98
CA LYS A 158 14.37 -7.06 14.94
C LYS A 158 14.50 -7.62 16.36
N PRO A 159 15.14 -8.79 16.55
CA PRO A 159 15.23 -9.40 17.88
C PRO A 159 16.07 -8.58 18.86
N GLU A 160 17.08 -7.83 18.38
CA GLU A 160 17.94 -6.99 19.21
C GLU A 160 17.19 -5.78 19.78
N ILE A 161 16.33 -5.16 19.01
CA ILE A 161 15.51 -4.04 19.48
C ILE A 161 14.54 -4.52 20.56
N SER A 162 13.98 -5.70 20.39
CA SER A 162 13.10 -6.31 21.38
C SER A 162 13.84 -6.61 22.70
N ARG A 163 15.08 -7.08 22.64
CA ARG A 163 15.90 -7.35 23.82
C ARG A 163 16.25 -6.07 24.56
N ASN A 164 16.60 -5.01 23.86
CA ASN A 164 16.97 -3.74 24.44
C ASN A 164 15.81 -3.01 25.11
N SER A 165 14.58 -3.28 24.69
CA SER A 165 13.40 -2.69 25.32
C SER A 165 13.07 -3.26 26.68
N TRP A 166 13.72 -4.37 27.09
CA TRP A 166 13.54 -5.02 28.38
C TRP A 166 14.60 -4.61 29.42
N MET A 167 15.58 -3.87 28.98
CA MET A 167 16.65 -3.33 29.85
C MET A 167 16.47 -1.84 30.06
#